data_7d0101ae9a6405aeb3f2546d02538898
#
_entry.id   7d0101ae9a6405aeb3f2546d02538898
#
_cell.length_a   1.000
_cell.length_b   1.000
_cell.length_c   1.000
_cell.angle_alpha   90.00
_cell.angle_beta   90.00
_cell.angle_gamma   90.00
#
_symmetry.space_group_name_H-M   'P 1'
#
loop_
_entity.id
_entity.type
_entity.pdbx_description
1 polymer ?
#
loop_
_entity_poly.entity_id
_entity_poly.type
_entity_poly.pdbx_seq_one_letter_code
_entity_poly.pdbx_strand_id
1 'polypeptide(L)'
;MTANITYKQSKDFTKDQVTNLFHSVNWISANFPNRLFKALQNSSTVITAWDKDELVGLVRVIDDTQMVAFIHYVLVNPKYQGLGIASKMLKMVKEKYQDFLYIDVMPEDRNNVPFYEKLGFEEVKTGSSLHICNYDIQD
;
A
#
# COMPACT_ATOMS: atom_id res chain seq x y z
N MET A 1 -3.60 -7.37 24.10
CA MET A 1 -2.27 -7.91 23.80
C MET A 1 -1.77 -7.30 22.50
N THR A 2 -0.63 -6.66 22.53
CA THR A 2 -0.05 -6.04 21.32
C THR A 2 0.71 -7.08 20.52
N ALA A 3 0.43 -7.14 19.21
CA ALA A 3 1.17 -7.99 18.30
C ALA A 3 2.60 -7.43 18.12
N ASN A 4 3.57 -8.32 17.97
CA ASN A 4 4.94 -7.94 17.65
C ASN A 4 5.11 -7.98 16.15
N ILE A 5 5.04 -6.82 15.52
CA ILE A 5 5.01 -6.67 14.05
C ILE A 5 6.42 -6.51 13.50
N THR A 6 6.74 -7.31 12.49
CA THR A 6 7.99 -7.22 11.73
C THR A 6 7.72 -6.55 10.39
N TYR A 7 8.60 -5.64 9.98
CA TYR A 7 8.48 -4.91 8.70
C TYR A 7 9.61 -5.31 7.77
N LYS A 8 9.28 -5.48 6.48
CA LYS A 8 10.26 -5.86 5.46
C LYS A 8 10.10 -5.00 4.20
N GLN A 9 11.21 -4.70 3.54
CA GLN A 9 11.23 -4.12 2.20
C GLN A 9 11.65 -5.22 1.21
N SER A 10 10.79 -6.20 1.02
CA SER A 10 11.10 -7.33 0.14
C SER A 10 9.82 -7.82 -0.53
N LYS A 11 9.99 -8.71 -1.50
CA LYS A 11 8.88 -9.29 -2.25
C LYS A 11 8.80 -10.80 -2.04
N ASP A 12 9.22 -11.26 -0.86
CA ASP A 12 9.27 -12.68 -0.50
C ASP A 12 7.98 -13.18 0.14
N PHE A 13 6.86 -12.70 -0.35
CA PHE A 13 5.52 -13.15 0.01
C PHE A 13 4.99 -14.11 -1.06
N THR A 14 4.01 -14.92 -0.70
CA THR A 14 3.34 -15.82 -1.63
C THR A 14 2.11 -15.16 -2.22
N LYS A 15 1.62 -15.73 -3.35
CA LYS A 15 0.37 -15.28 -3.96
C LYS A 15 -0.80 -15.40 -2.98
N ASP A 16 -0.87 -16.51 -2.23
CA ASP A 16 -1.95 -16.71 -1.27
C ASP A 16 -1.91 -15.70 -0.13
N GLN A 17 -0.72 -15.38 0.37
CA GLN A 17 -0.58 -14.38 1.43
C GLN A 17 -1.10 -13.02 1.00
N VAL A 18 -0.73 -12.54 -0.18
CA VAL A 18 -1.20 -11.23 -0.66
C VAL A 18 -2.69 -11.28 -1.01
N THR A 19 -3.17 -12.35 -1.62
CA THR A 19 -4.59 -12.50 -1.95
C THR A 19 -5.45 -12.47 -0.68
N ASN A 20 -5.04 -13.20 0.34
CA ASN A 20 -5.76 -13.21 1.63
C ASN A 20 -5.78 -11.84 2.29
N LEU A 21 -4.66 -11.11 2.24
CA LEU A 21 -4.60 -9.76 2.80
C LEU A 21 -5.59 -8.83 2.06
N PHE A 22 -5.59 -8.86 0.73
CA PHE A 22 -6.49 -8.00 -0.06
C PHE A 22 -7.95 -8.39 0.13
N HIS A 23 -8.26 -9.68 0.30
CA HIS A 23 -9.63 -10.12 0.65
C HIS A 23 -10.06 -9.59 2.01
N SER A 24 -9.15 -9.48 2.96
CA SER A 24 -9.48 -9.02 4.31
C SER A 24 -10.06 -7.60 4.33
N VAL A 25 -9.75 -6.78 3.33
CA VAL A 25 -10.28 -5.43 3.17
C VAL A 25 -11.32 -5.33 2.04
N ASN A 26 -11.72 -6.46 1.47
CA ASN A 26 -12.73 -6.53 0.40
C ASN A 26 -12.37 -5.73 -0.85
N TRP A 27 -11.10 -5.64 -1.20
CA TRP A 27 -10.67 -4.94 -2.40
C TRP A 27 -10.80 -5.82 -3.64
N ILE A 28 -11.29 -5.22 -4.73
CA ILE A 28 -11.54 -5.90 -6.00
C ILE A 28 -10.27 -6.56 -6.57
N SER A 29 -9.11 -5.96 -6.32
CA SER A 29 -7.83 -6.51 -6.78
C SER A 29 -7.62 -7.96 -6.32
N ALA A 30 -8.22 -8.38 -5.21
CA ALA A 30 -8.15 -9.77 -4.73
C ALA A 30 -8.81 -10.76 -5.68
N ASN A 31 -9.71 -10.30 -6.56
CA ASN A 31 -10.37 -11.15 -7.56
C ASN A 31 -9.47 -11.42 -8.77
N PHE A 32 -8.28 -10.81 -8.82
CA PHE A 32 -7.30 -11.00 -9.89
C PHE A 32 -5.95 -11.43 -9.26
N PRO A 33 -5.92 -12.61 -8.59
CA PRO A 33 -4.75 -12.98 -7.78
C PRO A 33 -3.46 -13.13 -8.57
N ASN A 34 -3.53 -13.64 -9.80
CA ASN A 34 -2.33 -13.79 -10.62
C ASN A 34 -1.79 -12.43 -11.07
N ARG A 35 -2.67 -11.54 -11.53
CA ARG A 35 -2.27 -10.17 -11.91
C ARG A 35 -1.75 -9.40 -10.72
N LEU A 36 -2.42 -9.50 -9.58
CA LEU A 36 -2.01 -8.82 -8.36
C LEU A 36 -0.61 -9.26 -7.93
N PHE A 37 -0.37 -10.56 -7.90
CA PHE A 37 0.94 -11.09 -7.50
C PHE A 37 2.03 -10.62 -8.45
N LYS A 38 1.82 -10.71 -9.78
CA LYS A 38 2.79 -10.23 -10.77
C LYS A 38 3.04 -8.73 -10.64
N ALA A 39 1.97 -7.95 -10.43
CA ALA A 39 2.10 -6.50 -10.26
C ALA A 39 2.96 -6.17 -9.04
N LEU A 40 2.75 -6.85 -7.92
CA LEU A 40 3.54 -6.63 -6.72
C LEU A 40 5.00 -7.02 -6.92
N GLN A 41 5.26 -8.16 -7.59
CA GLN A 41 6.63 -8.59 -7.90
C GLN A 41 7.36 -7.60 -8.82
N ASN A 42 6.65 -6.89 -9.67
CA ASN A 42 7.21 -5.90 -10.61
C ASN A 42 7.14 -4.46 -10.10
N SER A 43 6.69 -4.25 -8.88
CA SER A 43 6.63 -2.92 -8.29
C SER A 43 8.02 -2.42 -7.90
N SER A 44 8.19 -1.10 -7.89
CA SER A 44 9.49 -0.50 -7.51
C SER A 44 9.82 -0.82 -6.06
N THR A 45 8.85 -0.70 -5.16
CA THR A 45 9.03 -0.97 -3.74
C THR A 45 7.75 -1.59 -3.18
N VAL A 46 7.91 -2.64 -2.39
CA VAL A 46 6.83 -3.19 -1.56
C VAL A 46 7.32 -3.25 -0.13
N ILE A 47 6.56 -2.64 0.78
CA ILE A 47 6.81 -2.73 2.21
C ILE A 47 5.71 -3.59 2.81
N THR A 48 6.11 -4.57 3.62
CA THR A 48 5.19 -5.53 4.21
C THR A 48 5.30 -5.52 5.73
N ALA A 49 4.18 -5.80 6.37
CA ALA A 49 4.10 -5.93 7.82
C ALA A 49 3.62 -7.35 8.14
N TRP A 50 4.24 -7.97 9.13
CA TRP A 50 4.07 -9.38 9.45
C TRP A 50 3.83 -9.57 10.94
N ASP A 51 2.85 -10.42 11.26
CA ASP A 51 2.71 -11.02 12.57
C ASP A 51 3.15 -12.49 12.43
N LYS A 52 4.42 -12.76 12.79
CA LYS A 52 5.05 -14.05 12.53
C LYS A 52 5.00 -14.37 11.03
N ASP A 53 4.28 -15.41 10.64
CA ASP A 53 4.17 -15.84 9.25
C ASP A 53 2.94 -15.26 8.52
N GLU A 54 2.14 -14.46 9.21
CA GLU A 54 0.95 -13.85 8.62
C GLU A 54 1.27 -12.48 8.07
N LEU A 55 0.95 -12.25 6.79
CA LEU A 55 1.07 -10.95 6.15
C LEU A 55 -0.13 -10.10 6.56
N VAL A 56 0.10 -9.03 7.32
CA VAL A 56 -0.98 -8.22 7.91
C VAL A 56 -1.06 -6.80 7.37
N GLY A 57 -0.05 -6.35 6.64
CA GLY A 57 -0.05 -5.03 6.02
C GLY A 57 0.86 -4.97 4.81
N LEU A 58 0.56 -4.03 3.92
CA LEU A 58 1.34 -3.86 2.69
C LEU A 58 1.20 -2.45 2.16
N VAL A 59 2.32 -1.91 1.65
CA VAL A 59 2.34 -0.68 0.84
C VAL A 59 3.06 -0.99 -0.46
N ARG A 60 2.43 -0.60 -1.58
CA ARG A 60 3.01 -0.73 -2.93
C ARG A 60 3.37 0.63 -3.46
N VAL A 61 4.60 0.77 -3.98
CA VAL A 61 5.06 2.02 -4.58
C VAL A 61 5.61 1.75 -5.99
N ILE A 62 5.24 2.62 -6.92
CA ILE A 62 5.79 2.65 -8.28
C ILE A 62 6.53 3.98 -8.41
N ASP A 63 7.76 3.95 -8.89
CA ASP A 63 8.56 5.16 -9.04
C ASP A 63 9.28 5.21 -10.39
N ASP A 64 9.72 6.42 -10.76
CA ASP A 64 10.50 6.66 -11.99
C ASP A 64 11.97 6.84 -11.72
N THR A 65 12.43 6.55 -10.53
CA THR A 65 13.82 6.65 -10.02
C THR A 65 14.30 8.09 -9.77
N GLN A 66 13.56 9.13 -10.13
CA GLN A 66 14.02 10.51 -10.04
C GLN A 66 12.99 11.51 -9.52
N MET A 67 11.79 11.48 -10.03
CA MET A 67 10.84 12.57 -9.84
C MET A 67 9.70 12.20 -8.92
N VAL A 68 9.03 11.08 -9.18
CA VAL A 68 7.79 10.73 -8.47
C VAL A 68 7.82 9.30 -7.96
N ALA A 69 7.38 9.15 -6.72
CA ALA A 69 7.02 7.87 -6.13
C ALA A 69 5.50 7.89 -5.90
N PHE A 70 4.78 7.00 -6.57
CA PHE A 70 3.33 6.90 -6.43
C PHE A 70 2.98 5.71 -5.54
N ILE A 71 2.32 6.01 -4.42
CA ILE A 71 1.83 4.99 -3.48
C ILE A 71 0.47 4.53 -4.00
N HIS A 72 0.39 3.28 -4.45
CA HIS A 72 -0.82 2.75 -5.06
C HIS A 72 -1.70 1.97 -4.09
N TYR A 73 -1.10 1.09 -3.28
CA TYR A 73 -1.83 0.32 -2.27
C TYR A 73 -1.29 0.65 -0.88
N VAL A 74 -2.19 0.91 0.06
CA VAL A 74 -1.90 0.98 1.50
C VAL A 74 -3.01 0.23 2.19
N LEU A 75 -2.71 -0.90 2.79
CA LEU A 75 -3.75 -1.68 3.46
C LEU A 75 -3.19 -2.41 4.68
N VAL A 76 -4.07 -2.59 5.65
CA VAL A 76 -3.81 -3.34 6.88
C VAL A 76 -5.02 -4.24 7.14
N ASN A 77 -4.78 -5.50 7.45
CA ASN A 77 -5.83 -6.43 7.85
C ASN A 77 -6.64 -5.81 9.00
N PRO A 78 -7.98 -5.79 8.92
CA PRO A 78 -8.82 -5.15 9.94
C PRO A 78 -8.55 -5.58 11.38
N LYS A 79 -8.11 -6.84 11.59
CA LYS A 79 -7.76 -7.34 12.93
C LYS A 79 -6.53 -6.64 13.53
N TYR A 80 -5.74 -5.98 12.70
CA TYR A 80 -4.49 -5.33 13.08
C TYR A 80 -4.55 -3.80 12.95
N GLN A 81 -5.70 -3.24 12.61
CA GLN A 81 -5.87 -1.78 12.54
C GLN A 81 -5.83 -1.15 13.93
N GLY A 82 -5.44 0.12 13.99
CA GLY A 82 -5.32 0.83 15.25
C GLY A 82 -4.00 0.58 15.99
N LEU A 83 -3.06 -0.13 15.41
CA LEU A 83 -1.76 -0.45 16.02
C LEU A 83 -0.59 0.36 15.45
N GLY A 84 -0.89 1.32 14.57
CA GLY A 84 0.15 2.16 13.96
C GLY A 84 0.92 1.51 12.81
N ILE A 85 0.43 0.39 12.26
CA ILE A 85 1.12 -0.35 11.20
C ILE A 85 1.23 0.48 9.92
N ALA A 86 0.12 1.06 9.46
CA ALA A 86 0.12 1.88 8.24
C ALA A 86 1.04 3.10 8.40
N SER A 87 0.99 3.77 9.55
CA SER A 87 1.87 4.91 9.84
C SER A 87 3.34 4.50 9.77
N LYS A 88 3.69 3.35 10.31
CA LYS A 88 5.07 2.85 10.30
C LYS A 88 5.53 2.58 8.88
N MET A 89 4.71 1.88 8.09
CA MET A 89 5.05 1.57 6.70
C MET A 89 5.21 2.85 5.85
N LEU A 90 4.31 3.82 6.04
CA LEU A 90 4.39 5.08 5.30
C LEU A 90 5.59 5.94 5.69
N LYS A 91 6.01 5.88 6.96
CA LYS A 91 7.26 6.52 7.38
C LYS A 91 8.46 5.89 6.68
N MET A 92 8.45 4.57 6.50
CA MET A 92 9.51 3.87 5.75
C MET A 92 9.52 4.31 4.28
N VAL A 93 8.36 4.51 3.67
CA VAL A 93 8.26 5.04 2.30
C VAL A 93 8.85 6.45 2.23
N LYS A 94 8.47 7.32 3.14
CA LYS A 94 8.97 8.71 3.16
C LYS A 94 10.49 8.75 3.30
N GLU A 95 11.04 7.91 4.15
CA GLU A 95 12.48 7.83 4.34
C GLU A 95 13.19 7.36 3.07
N LYS A 96 12.66 6.31 2.45
CA LYS A 96 13.23 5.77 1.21
C LYS A 96 13.22 6.77 0.06
N TYR A 97 12.17 7.56 -0.06
CA TYR A 97 11.95 8.48 -1.18
C TYR A 97 12.21 9.95 -0.83
N GLN A 98 12.96 10.22 0.23
CA GLN A 98 13.20 11.59 0.71
C GLN A 98 13.91 12.48 -0.32
N ASP A 99 14.61 11.89 -1.29
CA ASP A 99 15.30 12.64 -2.33
C ASP A 99 14.47 12.82 -3.61
N PHE A 100 13.25 12.32 -3.63
CA PHE A 100 12.35 12.48 -4.77
C PHE A 100 11.62 13.82 -4.69
N LEU A 101 11.28 14.38 -5.85
CA LEU A 101 10.54 15.65 -5.89
C LEU A 101 9.10 15.48 -5.39
N TYR A 102 8.47 14.38 -5.74
CA TYR A 102 7.07 14.11 -5.38
C TYR A 102 6.92 12.72 -4.77
N ILE A 103 6.12 12.65 -3.71
CA ILE A 103 5.56 11.39 -3.19
C ILE A 103 4.05 11.58 -3.22
N ASP A 104 3.37 10.85 -4.10
CA ASP A 104 1.94 11.00 -4.31
C ASP A 104 1.17 9.79 -3.79
N VAL A 105 0.00 10.04 -3.24
CA VAL A 105 -0.95 9.01 -2.83
C VAL A 105 -2.36 9.49 -3.14
N MET A 106 -3.23 8.57 -3.55
CA MET A 106 -4.65 8.85 -3.77
C MET A 106 -5.47 7.95 -2.84
N PRO A 107 -5.85 8.45 -1.66
CA PRO A 107 -6.72 7.67 -0.78
C PRO A 107 -8.07 7.38 -1.46
N GLU A 108 -8.55 6.15 -1.36
CA GLU A 108 -9.87 5.81 -1.90
C GLU A 108 -11.00 6.48 -1.12
N ASP A 109 -10.79 6.69 0.17
CA ASP A 109 -11.78 7.31 1.06
C ASP A 109 -11.26 8.67 1.51
N ARG A 110 -12.02 9.71 1.21
CA ARG A 110 -11.68 11.08 1.62
C ARG A 110 -11.52 11.19 3.15
N ASN A 111 -12.16 10.33 3.92
CA ASN A 111 -12.03 10.32 5.37
C ASN A 111 -10.62 9.95 5.84
N ASN A 112 -9.79 9.39 4.97
CA ASN A 112 -8.39 9.06 5.28
C ASN A 112 -7.43 10.23 5.05
N VAL A 113 -7.89 11.34 4.47
CA VAL A 113 -7.03 12.51 4.22
C VAL A 113 -6.36 13.00 5.51
N PRO A 114 -7.07 13.18 6.65
CA PRO A 114 -6.41 13.60 7.89
C PRO A 114 -5.30 12.67 8.35
N PHE A 115 -5.43 11.36 8.12
CA PHE A 115 -4.40 10.40 8.45
C PHE A 115 -3.10 10.69 7.66
N TYR A 116 -3.23 10.93 6.35
CA TYR A 116 -2.08 11.26 5.51
C TYR A 116 -1.50 12.64 5.83
N GLU A 117 -2.35 13.61 6.16
CA GLU A 117 -1.88 14.94 6.54
C GLU A 117 -1.00 14.91 7.79
N LYS A 118 -1.31 14.06 8.75
CA LYS A 118 -0.46 13.87 9.94
C LYS A 118 0.92 13.34 9.60
N LEU A 119 1.06 12.69 8.45
CA LEU A 119 2.33 12.17 7.96
C LEU A 119 3.07 13.14 7.04
N GLY A 120 2.54 14.35 6.86
CA GLY A 120 3.17 15.40 6.07
C GLY A 120 2.69 15.52 4.64
N PHE A 121 1.68 14.75 4.24
CA PHE A 121 1.05 14.89 2.93
C PHE A 121 0.12 16.10 2.94
N GLU A 122 0.01 16.80 1.80
CA GLU A 122 -0.91 17.90 1.63
C GLU A 122 -1.97 17.53 0.61
N GLU A 123 -3.24 17.79 0.95
CA GLU A 123 -4.33 17.58 -0.01
C GLU A 123 -4.24 18.58 -1.15
N VAL A 124 -4.29 18.08 -2.40
CA VAL A 124 -4.36 18.93 -3.60
C VAL A 124 -5.81 19.30 -3.83
N LYS A 125 -6.26 20.40 -3.23
CA LYS A 125 -7.67 20.80 -3.21
C LYS A 125 -8.21 21.26 -4.55
N THR A 126 -7.32 21.69 -5.46
CA THR A 126 -7.69 22.16 -6.80
C THR A 126 -7.68 21.05 -7.84
N GLY A 127 -7.21 19.87 -7.47
CA GLY A 127 -7.14 18.71 -8.34
C GLY A 127 -8.23 17.70 -8.04
N SER A 128 -8.35 16.73 -8.91
CA SER A 128 -9.27 15.60 -8.74
C SER A 128 -8.64 14.36 -9.34
N SER A 129 -8.87 13.21 -8.73
CA SER A 129 -8.41 11.95 -9.30
C SER A 129 -9.40 11.46 -10.35
N LEU A 130 -8.85 10.86 -11.40
CA LEU A 130 -9.62 10.30 -12.52
C LEU A 130 -9.05 8.92 -12.82
N HIS A 131 -9.93 7.98 -13.12
CA HIS A 131 -9.46 6.64 -13.48
C HIS A 131 -10.37 5.98 -14.52
N ILE A 132 -9.83 4.99 -15.21
CA ILE A 132 -10.59 4.04 -16.02
C ILE A 132 -10.38 2.68 -15.36
N CYS A 133 -11.48 2.03 -15.00
CA CYS A 133 -11.44 0.70 -14.41
C CYS A 133 -11.99 -0.31 -15.41
N ASN A 134 -11.28 -1.41 -15.61
CA ASN A 134 -11.69 -2.47 -16.53
C ASN A 134 -11.73 -3.79 -15.76
N TYR A 135 -12.86 -4.02 -15.08
CA TYR A 135 -13.03 -5.20 -14.24
C TYR A 135 -13.42 -6.46 -15.01
N ASP A 136 -13.65 -6.34 -16.33
CA ASP A 136 -14.03 -7.47 -17.19
C ASP A 136 -12.83 -8.22 -17.77
N ILE A 137 -11.61 -7.78 -17.49
CA ILE A 137 -10.41 -8.44 -18.00
C ILE A 137 -10.18 -9.78 -17.31
N GLN A 138 -9.43 -10.65 -17.98
CA GLN A 138 -9.03 -11.95 -17.44
C GLN A 138 -7.90 -11.80 -16.43
N ASP A 139 -7.92 -12.65 -15.39
CA ASP A 139 -6.84 -12.72 -14.43
C ASP A 139 -5.58 -13.39 -14.99
#